data_11b73f1b930a0a6ae1d768ffa23abca6
#
_entry.id   11b73f1b930a0a6ae1d768ffa23abca6
#
_cell.length_a   1.000
_cell.length_b   1.000
_cell.length_c   1.000
_cell.angle_alpha   90.00
_cell.angle_beta   90.00
_cell.angle_gamma   90.00
#
_symmetry.space_group_name_H-M   'P 1'
#
loop_
_entity.id
_entity.type
_entity.pdbx_description
1 polymer ?
#
loop_
_entity_poly.entity_id
_entity_poly.type
_entity_poly.pdbx_seq_one_letter_code
_entity_poly.pdbx_strand_id
1 'polypeptide(L)'
;GGKKIVLVGNPNVGKSVFFNALTGLYVDVSNYPGTTLDMACGRYNGDVVIDTPGVYGVSSFSEEEGITRDIVLAADLVVNVIDAVHLERDLFLTLQVIDMGIPMVVALNMVDEAAREGLKINVDLLEKLLGVPVVSTAVVHNVGIEELKERIRFARPGQPDDQLLKKIE
;
A
#
# COMPACT_ATOMS: atom_id res chain seq x y z
N GLY A 1 5.61 12.63 -16.55
CA GLY A 1 6.31 11.66 -15.74
C GLY A 1 6.93 12.32 -14.54
N GLY A 2 7.57 11.54 -13.72
CA GLY A 2 8.25 12.07 -12.55
C GLY A 2 7.41 12.10 -11.28
N LYS A 3 6.29 11.40 -11.26
CA LYS A 3 5.50 11.23 -10.03
C LYS A 3 6.22 10.32 -9.05
N LYS A 4 5.97 10.54 -7.77
CA LYS A 4 6.44 9.68 -6.68
C LYS A 4 5.33 8.74 -6.27
N ILE A 5 5.54 7.45 -6.50
CA ILE A 5 4.63 6.37 -6.10
C ILE A 5 5.24 5.70 -4.87
N VAL A 6 4.53 5.72 -3.76
CA VAL A 6 5.03 5.18 -2.49
C VAL A 6 4.28 3.91 -2.13
N LEU A 7 5.03 2.83 -1.86
CA LEU A 7 4.45 1.58 -1.36
C LEU A 7 4.42 1.60 0.16
N VAL A 8 3.26 1.33 0.74
CA VAL A 8 3.04 1.32 2.18
C VAL A 8 2.33 0.03 2.57
N GLY A 9 2.69 -0.54 3.69
CA GLY A 9 2.02 -1.75 4.19
C GLY A 9 2.63 -2.23 5.49
N ASN A 10 1.89 -3.08 6.19
CA ASN A 10 2.37 -3.76 7.38
C ASN A 10 3.55 -4.68 7.03
N PRO A 11 4.37 -5.05 8.03
CA PRO A 11 5.42 -6.04 7.77
C PRO A 11 4.83 -7.36 7.23
N ASN A 12 5.54 -7.98 6.28
CA ASN A 12 5.22 -9.30 5.74
C ASN A 12 3.92 -9.40 4.92
N VAL A 13 3.47 -8.30 4.32
CA VAL A 13 2.28 -8.32 3.45
C VAL A 13 2.61 -8.57 1.97
N GLY A 14 3.89 -8.79 1.65
CA GLY A 14 4.33 -8.97 0.26
C GLY A 14 4.75 -7.68 -0.44
N LYS A 15 4.95 -6.61 0.30
CA LYS A 15 5.25 -5.29 -0.24
C LYS A 15 6.52 -5.28 -1.11
N SER A 16 7.59 -5.97 -0.68
CA SER A 16 8.84 -6.06 -1.45
C SER A 16 8.65 -6.77 -2.78
N VAL A 17 7.79 -7.79 -2.82
CA VAL A 17 7.48 -8.50 -4.07
C VAL A 17 6.74 -7.57 -5.03
N PHE A 18 5.80 -6.75 -4.50
CA PHE A 18 5.14 -5.73 -5.30
C PHE A 18 6.12 -4.72 -5.86
N PHE A 19 7.05 -4.28 -5.03
CA PHE A 19 8.07 -3.33 -5.45
C PHE A 19 8.86 -3.88 -6.65
N ASN A 20 9.31 -5.12 -6.55
CA ASN A 20 10.04 -5.78 -7.64
C ASN A 20 9.17 -5.97 -8.89
N ALA A 21 7.90 -6.32 -8.70
CA ALA A 21 6.97 -6.51 -9.81
C ALA A 21 6.70 -5.21 -10.58
N LEU A 22 6.69 -4.08 -9.89
CA LEU A 22 6.48 -2.78 -10.52
C LEU A 22 7.74 -2.22 -11.17
N THR A 23 8.90 -2.39 -10.53
CA THR A 23 10.14 -1.73 -10.94
C THR A 23 11.07 -2.59 -11.76
N GLY A 24 10.84 -3.90 -11.81
CA GLY A 24 11.76 -4.86 -12.42
C GLY A 24 12.94 -5.15 -11.50
N LEU A 25 14.09 -5.55 -12.11
CA LEU A 25 15.24 -5.99 -11.34
C LEU A 25 16.21 -4.87 -10.97
N TYR A 26 16.03 -3.68 -11.51
CA TYR A 26 16.95 -2.57 -11.26
C TYR A 26 16.43 -1.68 -10.15
N VAL A 27 17.13 -1.68 -9.04
CA VAL A 27 16.71 -0.98 -7.81
C VAL A 27 17.91 -0.30 -7.16
N ASP A 28 17.75 0.97 -6.80
CA ASP A 28 18.72 1.70 -6.00
C ASP A 28 18.33 1.60 -4.53
N VAL A 29 19.30 1.24 -3.68
CA VAL A 29 19.10 1.21 -2.24
C VAL A 29 20.02 2.23 -1.60
N SER A 30 19.46 3.09 -0.72
CA SER A 30 20.20 4.08 0.01
C SER A 30 19.58 4.27 1.39
N ASN A 31 20.31 4.91 2.31
CA ASN A 31 19.74 5.27 3.61
C ASN A 31 18.83 6.49 3.48
N TYR A 32 17.74 6.51 4.22
CA TYR A 32 16.97 7.72 4.38
C TYR A 32 17.85 8.77 5.09
N PRO A 33 17.88 10.04 4.62
CA PRO A 33 18.76 11.05 5.17
C PRO A 33 18.69 11.16 6.69
N GLY A 34 19.86 11.10 7.35
CA GLY A 34 19.96 11.20 8.80
C GLY A 34 19.65 9.92 9.57
N THR A 35 19.49 8.79 8.90
CA THR A 35 19.16 7.52 9.53
C THR A 35 19.99 6.37 8.98
N THR A 36 19.84 5.18 9.62
CA THR A 36 20.42 3.93 9.11
C THR A 36 19.39 3.08 8.37
N LEU A 37 18.16 3.58 8.20
CA LEU A 37 17.10 2.85 7.52
C LEU A 37 17.28 2.84 6.00
N ASP A 38 17.26 1.65 5.41
CA ASP A 38 17.36 1.50 3.97
C ASP A 38 16.07 1.93 3.28
N MET A 39 16.22 2.62 2.15
CA MET A 39 15.13 3.03 1.30
C MET A 39 15.42 2.55 -0.10
N ALA A 40 14.54 1.73 -0.66
CA ALA A 40 14.66 1.24 -2.02
C ALA A 40 13.85 2.11 -2.97
N CYS A 41 14.48 2.53 -4.06
CA CYS A 41 13.83 3.32 -5.11
C CYS A 41 14.00 2.61 -6.44
N GLY A 42 12.96 2.65 -7.26
CA GLY A 42 12.98 2.08 -8.60
C GLY A 42 12.16 2.95 -9.55
N ARG A 43 12.01 2.49 -10.78
CA ARG A 43 11.27 3.24 -11.80
C ARG A 43 10.14 2.40 -12.38
N TYR A 44 9.03 3.07 -12.66
CA TYR A 44 7.88 2.49 -13.34
C TYR A 44 7.26 3.54 -14.27
N ASN A 45 7.33 3.31 -15.58
CA ASN A 45 6.78 4.22 -16.62
C ASN A 45 7.21 5.69 -16.43
N GLY A 46 8.50 5.90 -16.10
CA GLY A 46 9.02 7.25 -15.90
C GLY A 46 8.77 7.84 -14.52
N ASP A 47 7.99 7.15 -13.69
CA ASP A 47 7.76 7.55 -12.31
C ASP A 47 8.77 6.88 -11.38
N VAL A 48 8.94 7.43 -10.19
CA VAL A 48 9.79 6.87 -9.15
C VAL A 48 8.91 6.09 -8.17
N VAL A 49 9.29 4.84 -7.90
CA VAL A 49 8.61 4.02 -6.90
C VAL A 49 9.51 3.91 -5.67
N ILE A 50 8.96 4.22 -4.52
CA ILE A 50 9.69 4.19 -3.24
C ILE A 50 9.07 3.13 -2.35
N ASP A 51 9.89 2.20 -1.86
CA ASP A 51 9.46 1.21 -0.87
C ASP A 51 9.73 1.77 0.52
N THR A 52 8.71 1.78 1.38
CA THR A 52 8.85 2.24 2.75
C THR A 52 9.08 1.08 3.70
N PRO A 53 9.58 1.34 4.93
CA PRO A 53 9.62 0.30 5.97
C PRO A 53 8.22 -0.26 6.24
N GLY A 54 8.14 -1.56 6.56
CA GLY A 54 6.88 -2.15 7.01
C GLY A 54 6.48 -1.57 8.36
N VAL A 55 5.28 -1.00 8.43
CA VAL A 55 4.79 -0.35 9.66
C VAL A 55 3.33 -0.69 9.87
N TYR A 56 2.89 -0.67 11.13
CA TYR A 56 1.48 -0.89 11.48
C TYR A 56 0.66 0.39 11.53
N GLY A 57 1.31 1.53 11.49
CA GLY A 57 0.69 2.86 11.49
C GLY A 57 1.71 3.93 11.12
N VAL A 58 1.26 5.17 11.05
CA VAL A 58 2.13 6.33 10.73
C VAL A 58 1.99 7.42 11.80
N SER A 59 1.92 7.00 13.05
CA SER A 59 1.69 7.88 14.19
C SER A 59 2.93 8.58 14.72
N SER A 60 4.12 8.24 14.22
CA SER A 60 5.42 8.77 14.66
C SER A 60 5.89 8.28 16.04
N PHE A 61 5.31 7.17 16.54
CA PHE A 61 5.77 6.53 17.77
C PHE A 61 7.13 5.84 17.62
N SER A 62 7.50 5.47 16.40
CA SER A 62 8.80 4.88 16.10
C SER A 62 9.47 5.68 14.99
N GLU A 63 10.78 5.46 14.84
CA GLU A 63 11.53 6.08 13.75
C GLU A 63 10.97 5.67 12.39
N GLU A 64 10.66 4.38 12.21
CA GLU A 64 10.11 3.84 10.96
C GLU A 64 8.76 4.46 10.62
N GLU A 65 7.88 4.62 11.60
CA GLU A 65 6.57 5.24 11.37
C GLU A 65 6.70 6.71 10.99
N GLY A 66 7.60 7.45 11.66
CA GLY A 66 7.85 8.85 11.36
C GLY A 66 8.41 9.04 9.96
N ILE A 67 9.37 8.21 9.56
CA ILE A 67 9.96 8.26 8.22
C ILE A 67 8.92 7.91 7.16
N THR A 68 8.14 6.86 7.38
CA THR A 68 7.09 6.47 6.44
C THR A 68 6.08 7.59 6.28
N ARG A 69 5.68 8.22 7.38
CA ARG A 69 4.76 9.37 7.32
C ARG A 69 5.32 10.50 6.48
N ASP A 70 6.59 10.86 6.66
CA ASP A 70 7.23 11.94 5.89
C ASP A 70 7.28 11.60 4.40
N ILE A 71 7.60 10.35 4.06
CA ILE A 71 7.65 9.90 2.68
C ILE A 71 6.26 9.95 2.04
N VAL A 72 5.24 9.50 2.77
CA VAL A 72 3.86 9.51 2.28
C VAL A 72 3.37 10.95 2.06
N LEU A 73 3.68 11.86 2.96
CA LEU A 73 3.28 13.27 2.81
C LEU A 73 3.86 13.91 1.54
N ALA A 74 5.00 13.43 1.07
CA ALA A 74 5.65 13.93 -0.14
C ALA A 74 5.27 13.13 -1.40
N ALA A 75 4.41 12.12 -1.26
CA ALA A 75 4.02 11.25 -2.37
C ALA A 75 2.97 11.91 -3.28
N ASP A 76 3.00 11.57 -4.55
CA ASP A 76 1.93 11.91 -5.49
C ASP A 76 0.81 10.90 -5.43
N LEU A 77 1.14 9.64 -5.16
CA LEU A 77 0.16 8.60 -4.90
C LEU A 77 0.77 7.47 -4.05
N VAL A 78 -0.09 6.74 -3.38
CA VAL A 78 0.29 5.62 -2.52
C VAL A 78 -0.35 4.33 -3.05
N VAL A 79 0.44 3.26 -3.11
CA VAL A 79 -0.06 1.90 -3.23
C VAL A 79 0.03 1.28 -1.84
N ASN A 80 -1.12 1.05 -1.23
CA ASN A 80 -1.20 0.44 0.08
C ASN A 80 -1.42 -1.06 -0.07
N VAL A 81 -0.42 -1.85 0.30
CA VAL A 81 -0.50 -3.32 0.24
C VAL A 81 -1.03 -3.82 1.57
N ILE A 82 -2.14 -4.55 1.52
CA ILE A 82 -2.77 -5.12 2.71
C ILE A 82 -2.91 -6.64 2.56
N ASP A 83 -2.93 -7.33 3.69
CA ASP A 83 -3.03 -8.78 3.76
C ASP A 83 -4.51 -9.17 3.90
N ALA A 84 -5.04 -9.88 2.91
CA ALA A 84 -6.44 -10.32 2.91
C ALA A 84 -6.77 -11.23 4.10
N VAL A 85 -5.79 -11.96 4.62
CA VAL A 85 -5.98 -12.84 5.78
C VAL A 85 -6.12 -12.03 7.08
N HIS A 86 -5.51 -10.84 7.13
CA HIS A 86 -5.50 -9.97 8.31
C HIS A 86 -6.07 -8.59 8.01
N LEU A 87 -7.16 -8.56 7.26
CA LEU A 87 -7.75 -7.33 6.73
C LEU A 87 -8.03 -6.29 7.80
N GLU A 88 -8.70 -6.70 8.89
CA GLU A 88 -9.09 -5.79 9.95
C GLU A 88 -7.88 -5.10 10.60
N ARG A 89 -6.82 -5.87 10.87
CA ARG A 89 -5.57 -5.33 11.40
C ARG A 89 -4.94 -4.31 10.47
N ASP A 90 -4.86 -4.65 9.17
CA ASP A 90 -4.15 -3.84 8.19
C ASP A 90 -4.91 -2.58 7.80
N LEU A 91 -6.23 -2.57 7.92
CA LEU A 91 -7.04 -1.39 7.64
C LEU A 91 -6.77 -0.23 8.57
N PHE A 92 -6.20 -0.48 9.74
CA PHE A 92 -5.78 0.60 10.65
C PHE A 92 -4.79 1.56 9.97
N LEU A 93 -3.75 1.00 9.35
CA LEU A 93 -2.78 1.79 8.58
C LEU A 93 -3.45 2.46 7.38
N THR A 94 -4.29 1.73 6.66
CA THR A 94 -5.00 2.24 5.49
C THR A 94 -5.78 3.51 5.84
N LEU A 95 -6.53 3.49 6.94
CA LEU A 95 -7.32 4.65 7.36
C LEU A 95 -6.44 5.83 7.76
N GLN A 96 -5.30 5.58 8.40
CA GLN A 96 -4.36 6.65 8.73
C GLN A 96 -3.79 7.32 7.47
N VAL A 97 -3.46 6.53 6.45
CA VAL A 97 -2.95 7.07 5.18
C VAL A 97 -4.05 7.83 4.43
N ILE A 98 -5.29 7.33 4.46
CA ILE A 98 -6.43 8.04 3.87
C ILE A 98 -6.60 9.42 4.52
N ASP A 99 -6.46 9.50 5.84
CA ASP A 99 -6.57 10.78 6.56
C ASP A 99 -5.52 11.80 6.13
N MET A 100 -4.41 11.35 5.57
CA MET A 100 -3.38 12.25 5.07
C MET A 100 -3.76 12.91 3.74
N GLY A 101 -4.84 12.47 3.10
CA GLY A 101 -5.37 13.09 1.88
C GLY A 101 -4.60 12.79 0.61
N ILE A 102 -3.72 11.81 0.61
CA ILE A 102 -2.92 11.45 -0.57
C ILE A 102 -3.70 10.50 -1.46
N PRO A 103 -3.69 10.69 -2.80
CA PRO A 103 -4.31 9.73 -3.72
C PRO A 103 -3.77 8.31 -3.49
N MET A 104 -4.68 7.33 -3.47
CA MET A 104 -4.33 5.96 -3.06
C MET A 104 -5.02 4.93 -3.95
N VAL A 105 -4.34 3.81 -4.11
CA VAL A 105 -4.93 2.55 -4.56
C VAL A 105 -4.53 1.47 -3.55
N VAL A 106 -5.43 0.52 -3.29
CA VAL A 106 -5.18 -0.59 -2.36
C VAL A 106 -4.93 -1.86 -3.15
N ALA A 107 -3.84 -2.54 -2.83
CA ALA A 107 -3.57 -3.90 -3.31
C ALA A 107 -3.95 -4.86 -2.18
N LEU A 108 -5.08 -5.55 -2.34
CA LEU A 108 -5.55 -6.56 -1.40
C LEU A 108 -4.84 -7.86 -1.75
N ASN A 109 -3.75 -8.13 -1.05
CA ASN A 109 -2.86 -9.24 -1.36
C ASN A 109 -3.20 -10.50 -0.60
N MET A 110 -2.65 -11.63 -1.04
CA MET A 110 -2.84 -12.94 -0.43
C MET A 110 -4.29 -13.42 -0.47
N VAL A 111 -5.01 -13.05 -1.54
CA VAL A 111 -6.42 -13.47 -1.69
C VAL A 111 -6.56 -14.98 -1.86
N ASP A 112 -5.54 -15.65 -2.41
CA ASP A 112 -5.48 -17.11 -2.50
C ASP A 112 -5.41 -17.76 -1.11
N GLU A 113 -4.59 -17.23 -0.21
CA GLU A 113 -4.51 -17.72 1.17
C GLU A 113 -5.81 -17.46 1.92
N ALA A 114 -6.39 -16.28 1.76
CA ALA A 114 -7.68 -15.96 2.37
C ALA A 114 -8.76 -16.96 1.93
N ALA A 115 -8.81 -17.27 0.64
CA ALA A 115 -9.76 -18.25 0.11
C ALA A 115 -9.56 -19.64 0.71
N ARG A 116 -8.30 -20.07 0.85
CA ARG A 116 -7.99 -21.37 1.48
C ARG A 116 -8.43 -21.41 2.94
N GLU A 117 -8.43 -20.28 3.64
CA GLU A 117 -8.90 -20.20 5.03
C GLU A 117 -10.41 -19.97 5.14
N GLY A 118 -11.12 -19.98 4.01
CA GLY A 118 -12.58 -19.81 4.00
C GLY A 118 -13.05 -18.38 4.18
N LEU A 119 -12.15 -17.40 4.06
CA LEU A 119 -12.50 -16.00 4.17
C LEU A 119 -13.07 -15.49 2.86
N LYS A 120 -14.24 -14.84 2.94
CA LYS A 120 -14.90 -14.23 1.79
C LYS A 120 -14.86 -12.72 1.96
N ILE A 121 -14.13 -12.05 1.07
CA ILE A 121 -14.00 -10.59 1.11
C ILE A 121 -14.76 -10.02 -0.09
N ASN A 122 -15.70 -9.13 0.21
CA ASN A 122 -16.40 -8.40 -0.84
C ASN A 122 -15.55 -7.20 -1.25
N VAL A 123 -14.77 -7.37 -2.31
CA VAL A 123 -13.82 -6.35 -2.78
C VAL A 123 -14.53 -5.10 -3.26
N ASP A 124 -15.66 -5.26 -3.97
CA ASP A 124 -16.42 -4.11 -4.46
C ASP A 124 -16.97 -3.27 -3.31
N LEU A 125 -17.44 -3.93 -2.25
CA LEU A 125 -17.90 -3.24 -1.06
C LEU A 125 -16.75 -2.52 -0.35
N LEU A 126 -15.61 -3.19 -0.23
CA LEU A 126 -14.43 -2.58 0.39
C LEU A 126 -13.99 -1.33 -0.37
N GLU A 127 -13.94 -1.39 -1.70
CA GLU A 127 -13.64 -0.25 -2.54
C GLU A 127 -14.60 0.91 -2.28
N LYS A 128 -15.89 0.60 -2.20
CA LYS A 128 -16.92 1.60 -1.93
C LYS A 128 -16.76 2.22 -0.53
N LEU A 129 -16.46 1.39 0.47
CA LEU A 129 -16.31 1.85 1.86
C LEU A 129 -15.07 2.71 2.06
N LEU A 130 -13.99 2.41 1.36
CA LEU A 130 -12.74 3.18 1.45
C LEU A 130 -12.73 4.40 0.53
N GLY A 131 -13.49 4.36 -0.54
CA GLY A 131 -13.51 5.43 -1.54
C GLY A 131 -12.28 5.46 -2.45
N VAL A 132 -11.53 4.36 -2.54
CA VAL A 132 -10.35 4.22 -3.40
C VAL A 132 -10.41 2.90 -4.17
N PRO A 133 -9.72 2.80 -5.31
CA PRO A 133 -9.64 1.52 -6.02
C PRO A 133 -9.03 0.43 -5.15
N VAL A 134 -9.61 -0.77 -5.20
CA VAL A 134 -9.08 -1.96 -4.52
C VAL A 134 -8.90 -3.07 -5.55
N VAL A 135 -7.69 -3.61 -5.61
CA VAL A 135 -7.35 -4.68 -6.57
C VAL A 135 -6.97 -5.94 -5.79
N SER A 136 -7.63 -7.05 -6.12
CA SER A 136 -7.29 -8.35 -5.56
C SER A 136 -5.99 -8.87 -6.18
N THR A 137 -5.06 -9.30 -5.34
CA THR A 137 -3.76 -9.78 -5.82
C THR A 137 -3.31 -11.03 -5.08
N ALA A 138 -2.45 -11.80 -5.73
CA ALA A 138 -1.63 -12.83 -5.15
C ALA A 138 -0.27 -12.68 -5.81
N VAL A 139 0.52 -11.72 -5.32
CA VAL A 139 1.70 -11.21 -6.03
C VAL A 139 2.77 -12.28 -6.23
N VAL A 140 2.94 -13.21 -5.28
CA VAL A 140 3.91 -14.31 -5.42
C VAL A 140 3.57 -15.24 -6.59
N HIS A 141 2.32 -15.24 -7.05
CA HIS A 141 1.86 -16.00 -8.21
C HIS A 141 1.62 -15.10 -9.43
N ASN A 142 2.05 -13.85 -9.36
CA ASN A 142 1.86 -12.85 -10.43
C ASN A 142 0.39 -12.63 -10.80
N VAL A 143 -0.51 -12.73 -9.83
CA VAL A 143 -1.96 -12.52 -10.02
C VAL A 143 -2.32 -11.09 -9.61
N GLY A 144 -3.01 -10.38 -10.51
CA GLY A 144 -3.54 -9.05 -10.24
C GLY A 144 -2.59 -7.89 -10.48
N ILE A 145 -1.35 -8.15 -10.85
CA ILE A 145 -0.34 -7.11 -11.04
C ILE A 145 -0.68 -6.20 -12.22
N GLU A 146 -1.10 -6.77 -13.33
CA GLU A 146 -1.47 -5.96 -14.51
C GLU A 146 -2.70 -5.09 -14.23
N GLU A 147 -3.68 -5.63 -13.49
CA GLU A 147 -4.84 -4.86 -13.07
C GLU A 147 -4.44 -3.73 -12.13
N LEU A 148 -3.52 -3.99 -11.19
CA LEU A 148 -2.99 -2.95 -10.31
C LEU A 148 -2.34 -1.83 -11.09
N LYS A 149 -1.50 -2.17 -12.07
CA LYS A 149 -0.86 -1.18 -12.95
C LYS A 149 -1.88 -0.30 -13.66
N GLU A 150 -2.97 -0.89 -14.14
CA GLU A 150 -4.04 -0.10 -14.78
C GLU A 150 -4.76 0.79 -13.77
N ARG A 151 -5.04 0.27 -12.57
CA ARG A 151 -5.81 0.99 -11.56
C ARG A 151 -5.01 2.11 -10.88
N ILE A 152 -3.68 2.07 -10.94
CA ILE A 152 -2.84 3.14 -10.39
C ILE A 152 -3.23 4.51 -10.99
N ARG A 153 -3.64 4.55 -12.24
CA ARG A 153 -4.07 5.79 -12.90
C ARG A 153 -5.35 6.38 -12.29
N PHE A 154 -6.11 5.58 -11.56
CA PHE A 154 -7.36 5.99 -10.94
C PHE A 154 -7.23 6.20 -9.43
N ALA A 155 -6.00 6.27 -8.92
CA ALA A 155 -5.76 6.58 -7.51
C ALA A 155 -6.41 7.92 -7.16
N ARG A 156 -7.05 7.96 -5.99
CA ARG A 156 -7.73 9.16 -5.51
C ARG A 156 -7.69 9.22 -3.99
N PRO A 157 -7.84 10.41 -3.39
CA PRO A 157 -7.98 10.52 -1.94
C PRO A 157 -9.20 9.73 -1.48
N GLY A 158 -9.02 8.96 -0.42
CA GLY A 158 -10.10 8.13 0.10
C GLY A 158 -11.09 8.92 0.95
N GLN A 159 -12.29 8.38 1.08
CA GLN A 159 -13.34 8.89 1.95
C GLN A 159 -13.96 7.70 2.66
N PRO A 160 -13.46 7.33 3.85
CA PRO A 160 -13.97 6.15 4.54
C PRO A 160 -15.42 6.37 4.96
N ASP A 161 -16.22 5.32 4.81
CA ASP A 161 -17.60 5.30 5.25
C ASP A 161 -17.66 5.22 6.77
N ASP A 162 -18.63 5.90 7.39
CA ASP A 162 -18.80 5.92 8.84
C ASP A 162 -19.00 4.52 9.43
N GLN A 163 -19.66 3.62 8.70
CA GLN A 163 -19.86 2.25 9.14
C GLN A 163 -18.53 1.49 9.27
N LEU A 164 -17.60 1.73 8.36
CA LEU A 164 -16.28 1.13 8.41
C LEU A 164 -15.50 1.64 9.62
N LEU A 165 -15.54 2.95 9.86
CA LEU A 165 -14.84 3.56 11.00
C LEU A 165 -15.34 2.99 12.33
N LYS A 166 -16.65 2.80 12.48
CA LYS A 166 -17.24 2.23 13.69
C LYS A 166 -16.80 0.79 13.95
N LYS A 167 -16.54 0.02 12.91
CA LYS A 167 -16.11 -1.38 13.07
C LYS A 167 -14.65 -1.52 13.46
N ILE A 168 -13.82 -0.54 13.11
CA ILE A 168 -12.38 -0.59 13.29
C ILE A 168 -11.96 0.11 14.59
N GLU A 169 -12.70 1.11 14.97
CA GLU A 169 -12.52 1.78 16.26
C GLU A 169 -13.05 0.91 17.42
#